data_0aadd2aef5937e7e7a6d5a1ac3b684aa
#
_entry.id   0aadd2aef5937e7e7a6d5a1ac3b684aa
#
_cell.length_a   1.000
_cell.length_b   1.000
_cell.length_c   1.000
_cell.angle_alpha   90.00
_cell.angle_beta   90.00
_cell.angle_gamma   90.00
#
_symmetry.space_group_name_H-M   'P 1'
#
loop_
_entity.id
_entity.type
_entity.pdbx_description
1 polymer ?
#
loop_
_entity_poly.entity_id
_entity_poly.type
_entity_poly.pdbx_seq_one_letter_code
_entity_poly.pdbx_strand_id
1 'polypeptide(L)'
;CNYLLLKKKNIRKSFGKLTETLSIPNLIEVQKNSYKELTDIDPESGDVTKGFDRVFKSIFPIEDLNDRATLEYVSYRLEKPKFDVDECITRGLTYSSALKCTLRLVVYEIDQENNTKDILSAKEQEVYMGEVPMMTNSGTFITNGVQRVVVNQMHRSPGVFFDHDKGKTHASGKLLFNCRVIPNRGSWLDLEYDVKDFLYFKIDRKKKIFA
;
A
#
# COMPACT_ATOMS: atom_id res chain seq x y z
N CYS A 1 26.93 -22.96 25.54
CA CYS A 1 27.76 -22.10 26.46
C CYS A 1 28.57 -21.02 25.73
N ASN A 2 28.94 -21.20 24.46
CA ASN A 2 29.77 -20.23 23.75
C ASN A 2 29.02 -18.98 23.22
N TYR A 3 27.73 -19.04 23.12
CA TYR A 3 26.91 -17.93 22.62
C TYR A 3 26.80 -16.76 23.62
N LEU A 4 26.87 -17.06 24.90
CA LEU A 4 26.82 -16.05 25.98
C LEU A 4 28.14 -15.28 26.15
N LEU A 5 29.28 -15.89 25.77
CA LEU A 5 30.61 -15.26 25.84
C LEU A 5 30.83 -14.26 24.69
N LEU A 6 30.25 -14.51 23.52
CA LEU A 6 30.31 -13.59 22.38
C LEU A 6 29.47 -12.32 22.61
N LYS A 7 28.35 -12.42 23.33
CA LYS A 7 27.53 -11.23 23.71
C LYS A 7 28.26 -10.28 24.67
N LYS A 8 29.13 -10.81 25.54
CA LYS A 8 29.91 -9.97 26.48
C LYS A 8 31.02 -9.16 25.79
N LYS A 9 31.54 -9.63 24.66
CA LYS A 9 32.65 -8.95 23.94
C LYS A 9 32.23 -7.67 23.22
N ASN A 10 30.95 -7.52 22.92
CA ASN A 10 30.42 -6.36 22.17
C ASN A 10 29.66 -5.36 23.04
N ILE A 11 29.70 -5.50 24.36
CA ILE A 11 29.10 -4.50 25.26
C ILE A 11 29.99 -3.27 25.26
N ARG A 12 29.47 -2.18 24.72
CA ARG A 12 30.12 -0.86 24.74
C ARG A 12 30.23 -0.39 26.18
N LYS A 13 31.44 -0.23 26.67
CA LYS A 13 31.68 0.36 28.01
C LYS A 13 31.52 1.87 27.90
N SER A 14 30.65 2.44 28.72
CA SER A 14 30.57 3.89 28.90
C SER A 14 31.59 4.32 29.94
N PHE A 15 32.45 5.28 29.56
CA PHE A 15 33.42 5.88 30.47
C PHE A 15 32.94 7.24 30.99
N GLY A 16 31.75 7.68 30.61
CA GLY A 16 31.10 8.91 31.07
C GLY A 16 30.36 8.74 32.39
N LYS A 17 30.20 9.80 33.15
CA LYS A 17 29.37 9.85 34.36
C LYS A 17 27.86 10.01 34.07
N LEU A 18 27.50 10.16 32.80
CA LEU A 18 26.10 10.29 32.37
C LEU A 18 25.49 8.91 32.23
N THR A 19 24.41 8.67 32.92
CA THR A 19 23.56 7.51 32.72
C THR A 19 22.83 7.64 31.38
N GLU A 20 22.78 6.55 30.59
CA GLU A 20 21.97 6.53 29.37
C GLU A 20 20.50 6.80 29.73
N THR A 21 20.00 7.94 29.27
CA THR A 21 18.61 8.35 29.50
C THR A 21 17.65 7.72 28.48
N LEU A 22 18.16 7.35 27.31
CA LEU A 22 17.38 6.74 26.23
C LEU A 22 18.20 5.64 25.54
N SER A 23 17.56 4.50 25.29
CA SER A 23 18.15 3.44 24.46
C SER A 23 18.16 3.88 22.99
N ILE A 24 19.20 3.46 22.25
CA ILE A 24 19.26 3.72 20.80
C ILE A 24 18.11 2.97 20.13
N PRO A 25 17.23 3.67 19.38
CA PRO A 25 16.13 3.02 18.70
C PRO A 25 16.64 2.09 17.58
N ASN A 26 15.83 1.08 17.25
CA ASN A 26 16.13 0.21 16.13
C ASN A 26 15.95 0.99 14.81
N LEU A 27 17.04 1.25 14.10
CA LEU A 27 17.04 2.08 12.87
C LEU A 27 16.24 1.49 11.71
N ILE A 28 15.98 0.18 11.72
CA ILE A 28 15.19 -0.53 10.69
C ILE A 28 13.76 -0.85 11.15
N GLU A 29 13.37 -0.35 12.31
CA GLU A 29 12.05 -0.63 12.88
C GLU A 29 10.90 -0.10 12.00
N VAL A 30 11.08 1.07 11.42
CA VAL A 30 10.10 1.69 10.53
C VAL A 30 9.73 0.76 9.36
N GLN A 31 10.74 0.17 8.70
CA GLN A 31 10.53 -0.75 7.58
C GLN A 31 9.89 -2.05 8.02
N LYS A 32 10.35 -2.63 9.15
CA LYS A 32 9.78 -3.86 9.70
C LYS A 32 8.34 -3.69 10.12
N ASN A 33 8.03 -2.60 10.83
CA ASN A 33 6.67 -2.33 11.28
C ASN A 33 5.72 -2.06 10.11
N SER A 34 6.17 -1.29 9.12
CA SER A 34 5.38 -1.04 7.90
C SER A 34 5.05 -2.34 7.15
N TYR A 35 6.03 -3.23 7.03
CA TYR A 35 5.80 -4.53 6.39
C TYR A 35 4.90 -5.43 7.23
N LYS A 36 5.09 -5.42 8.56
CA LYS A 36 4.23 -6.14 9.49
C LYS A 36 2.79 -5.65 9.40
N GLU A 37 2.56 -4.34 9.41
CA GLU A 37 1.23 -3.75 9.23
C GLU A 37 0.56 -4.12 7.88
N LEU A 38 1.36 -4.36 6.84
CA LEU A 38 0.85 -4.82 5.55
C LEU A 38 0.38 -6.27 5.59
N THR A 39 1.13 -7.13 6.28
CA THR A 39 0.96 -8.59 6.25
C THR A 39 0.26 -9.17 7.47
N ASP A 40 0.18 -8.42 8.57
CA ASP A 40 -0.49 -8.92 9.77
C ASP A 40 -1.98 -9.10 9.52
N ILE A 41 -2.39 -10.33 9.72
CA ILE A 41 -3.79 -10.69 9.91
C ILE A 41 -4.00 -10.56 11.42
N ASP A 42 -4.63 -9.49 11.86
CA ASP A 42 -4.98 -9.31 13.26
C ASP A 42 -6.42 -9.81 13.48
N PRO A 43 -6.62 -11.09 13.82
CA PRO A 43 -7.95 -11.67 13.98
C PRO A 43 -8.68 -11.17 15.23
N GLU A 44 -7.95 -10.56 16.18
CA GLU A 44 -8.51 -10.13 17.46
C GLU A 44 -9.02 -8.69 17.47
N SER A 45 -8.48 -7.81 16.62
CA SER A 45 -8.82 -6.39 16.72
C SER A 45 -10.16 -6.01 16.10
N GLY A 46 -10.77 -6.86 15.29
CA GLY A 46 -12.04 -6.55 14.59
C GLY A 46 -11.99 -5.28 13.71
N ASP A 47 -10.95 -4.50 13.87
CA ASP A 47 -10.73 -3.20 13.26
C ASP A 47 -9.87 -3.36 12.00
N VAL A 48 -10.54 -3.71 10.93
CA VAL A 48 -9.94 -4.03 9.63
C VAL A 48 -9.55 -2.74 8.91
N THR A 49 -8.60 -2.03 9.49
CA THR A 49 -8.18 -0.74 8.94
C THR A 49 -6.83 -0.78 8.24
N LYS A 50 -6.11 -1.91 8.29
CA LYS A 50 -4.72 -1.99 7.84
C LYS A 50 -4.46 -3.17 6.89
N GLY A 51 -3.40 -3.07 6.11
CA GLY A 51 -2.82 -4.13 5.30
C GLY A 51 -3.64 -4.56 4.08
N PHE A 52 -3.43 -5.80 3.67
CA PHE A 52 -4.12 -6.40 2.53
C PHE A 52 -5.64 -6.49 2.73
N ASP A 53 -6.09 -6.74 3.94
CA ASP A 53 -7.51 -6.90 4.26
C ASP A 53 -8.29 -5.60 3.97
N ARG A 54 -7.70 -4.44 4.33
CA ARG A 54 -8.28 -3.14 3.98
C ARG A 54 -8.40 -2.94 2.47
N VAL A 55 -7.37 -3.35 1.71
CA VAL A 55 -7.38 -3.20 0.25
C VAL A 55 -8.46 -4.08 -0.36
N PHE A 56 -8.56 -5.34 0.07
CA PHE A 56 -9.60 -6.24 -0.42
C PHE A 56 -10.99 -5.74 -0.06
N LYS A 57 -11.24 -5.34 1.18
CA LYS A 57 -12.53 -4.79 1.59
C LYS A 57 -12.91 -3.47 0.92
N SER A 58 -11.96 -2.72 0.39
CA SER A 58 -12.24 -1.51 -0.39
C SER A 58 -12.67 -1.81 -1.84
N ILE A 59 -12.34 -3.00 -2.35
CA ILE A 59 -12.66 -3.43 -3.72
C ILE A 59 -13.92 -4.29 -3.72
N PHE A 60 -14.06 -5.17 -2.74
CA PHE A 60 -15.20 -6.06 -2.60
C PHE A 60 -16.28 -5.43 -1.70
N PRO A 61 -17.56 -5.73 -1.90
CA PRO A 61 -18.11 -6.67 -2.87
C PRO A 61 -18.10 -6.15 -4.31
N ILE A 62 -17.99 -7.06 -5.28
CA ILE A 62 -18.15 -6.77 -6.70
C ILE A 62 -19.52 -7.30 -7.11
N GLU A 63 -20.37 -6.40 -7.56
CA GLU A 63 -21.74 -6.70 -7.97
C GLU A 63 -21.85 -6.82 -9.49
N ASP A 64 -22.68 -7.73 -9.95
CA ASP A 64 -23.04 -7.84 -11.36
C ASP A 64 -23.94 -6.69 -11.80
N LEU A 65 -23.84 -6.29 -13.07
CA LEU A 65 -24.66 -5.23 -13.68
C LEU A 65 -26.17 -5.51 -13.60
N ASN A 66 -26.56 -6.78 -13.53
CA ASN A 66 -27.96 -7.21 -13.42
C ASN A 66 -28.37 -7.58 -12.00
N ASP A 67 -27.53 -7.29 -11.01
CA ASP A 67 -27.76 -7.61 -9.60
C ASP A 67 -28.04 -9.10 -9.30
N ARG A 68 -27.65 -9.99 -10.20
CA ARG A 68 -27.90 -11.45 -10.07
C ARG A 68 -26.79 -12.18 -9.33
N ALA A 69 -25.62 -11.60 -9.23
CA ALA A 69 -24.49 -12.23 -8.56
C ALA A 69 -23.65 -11.18 -7.83
N THR A 70 -23.13 -11.56 -6.67
CA THR A 70 -22.21 -10.74 -5.89
C THR A 70 -21.00 -11.57 -5.51
N LEU A 71 -19.82 -11.05 -5.76
CA LEU A 71 -18.57 -11.66 -5.34
C LEU A 71 -18.07 -10.97 -4.08
N GLU A 72 -18.04 -11.71 -2.99
CA GLU A 72 -17.64 -11.22 -1.67
C GLU A 72 -16.23 -11.70 -1.29
N TYR A 73 -15.52 -10.88 -0.57
CA TYR A 73 -14.26 -11.24 0.05
C TYR A 73 -14.50 -11.78 1.46
N VAL A 74 -13.93 -12.94 1.79
CA VAL A 74 -14.06 -13.57 3.11
C VAL A 74 -12.78 -13.36 3.91
N SER A 75 -11.64 -13.84 3.40
CA SER A 75 -10.35 -13.78 4.09
C SER A 75 -9.19 -13.95 3.10
N TYR A 76 -7.97 -13.63 3.55
CA TYR A 76 -6.77 -14.00 2.83
C TYR A 76 -5.81 -14.79 3.73
N ARG A 77 -4.89 -15.48 3.11
CA ARG A 77 -3.76 -16.11 3.79
C ARG A 77 -2.49 -16.03 2.95
N LEU A 78 -1.37 -15.93 3.63
CA LEU A 78 -0.05 -16.08 3.06
C LEU A 78 0.47 -17.48 3.38
N GLU A 79 0.87 -18.23 2.36
CA GLU A 79 1.48 -19.54 2.55
C GLU A 79 2.92 -19.41 3.05
N LYS A 80 3.46 -20.48 3.57
CA LYS A 80 4.89 -20.51 3.89
C LYS A 80 5.70 -20.44 2.60
N PRO A 81 6.81 -19.67 2.58
CA PRO A 81 7.73 -19.67 1.42
C PRO A 81 8.19 -21.09 1.09
N LYS A 82 8.30 -21.37 -0.22
CA LYS A 82 8.73 -22.69 -0.70
C LYS A 82 10.22 -22.96 -0.46
N PHE A 83 11.03 -21.91 -0.46
CA PHE A 83 12.48 -21.96 -0.32
C PHE A 83 12.92 -21.04 0.81
N ASP A 84 14.00 -21.44 1.48
CA ASP A 84 14.62 -20.62 2.51
C ASP A 84 15.43 -19.47 1.89
N VAL A 85 15.79 -18.50 2.75
CA VAL A 85 16.54 -17.31 2.37
C VAL A 85 17.85 -17.64 1.66
N ASP A 86 18.65 -18.58 2.24
CA ASP A 86 19.96 -18.96 1.69
C ASP A 86 19.83 -19.71 0.37
N GLU A 87 18.79 -20.52 0.25
CA GLU A 87 18.49 -21.23 -1.00
C GLU A 87 18.08 -20.28 -2.12
N CYS A 88 17.28 -19.26 -1.80
CA CYS A 88 16.88 -18.21 -2.75
C CYS A 88 18.10 -17.42 -3.26
N ILE A 89 19.05 -17.10 -2.38
CA ILE A 89 20.29 -16.40 -2.77
C ILE A 89 21.14 -17.27 -3.68
N THR A 90 21.34 -18.53 -3.30
CA THR A 90 22.22 -19.45 -4.04
C THR A 90 21.66 -19.78 -5.42
N ARG A 91 20.35 -19.99 -5.52
CA ARG A 91 19.67 -20.36 -6.77
C ARG A 91 19.22 -19.16 -7.62
N GLY A 92 19.39 -17.93 -7.16
CA GLY A 92 18.93 -16.76 -7.88
C GLY A 92 17.42 -16.61 -7.91
N LEU A 93 16.71 -17.08 -6.86
CA LEU A 93 15.25 -17.03 -6.75
C LEU A 93 14.79 -15.83 -5.94
N THR A 94 13.50 -15.54 -6.04
CA THR A 94 12.84 -14.52 -5.19
C THR A 94 12.25 -15.19 -3.95
N TYR A 95 12.54 -14.63 -2.78
CA TYR A 95 11.94 -15.06 -1.52
C TYR A 95 10.55 -14.50 -1.41
N SER A 96 9.54 -15.32 -1.73
CA SER A 96 8.13 -14.93 -1.81
C SER A 96 7.21 -15.96 -1.18
N SER A 97 6.02 -15.52 -0.86
CA SER A 97 4.92 -16.33 -0.34
C SER A 97 3.72 -16.23 -1.27
N ALA A 98 3.02 -17.32 -1.47
CA ALA A 98 1.77 -17.32 -2.25
C ALA A 98 0.65 -16.66 -1.44
N LEU A 99 0.03 -15.66 -2.04
CA LEU A 99 -1.16 -14.99 -1.52
C LEU A 99 -2.40 -15.69 -2.07
N LYS A 100 -3.23 -16.22 -1.18
CA LYS A 100 -4.50 -16.85 -1.50
C LYS A 100 -5.63 -16.11 -0.81
N CYS A 101 -6.71 -15.89 -1.54
CA CYS A 101 -7.92 -15.27 -1.02
C CYS A 101 -9.09 -16.24 -1.08
N THR A 102 -9.87 -16.31 -0.02
CA THR A 102 -11.15 -17.00 0.01
C THR A 102 -12.21 -16.01 -0.44
N LEU A 103 -12.82 -16.32 -1.57
CA LEU A 103 -13.89 -15.53 -2.16
C LEU A 103 -15.20 -16.33 -2.10
N ARG A 104 -16.31 -15.63 -1.88
CA ARG A 104 -17.66 -16.18 -1.88
C ARG A 104 -18.44 -15.58 -3.02
N LEU A 105 -18.91 -16.43 -3.93
CA LEU A 105 -19.87 -16.06 -4.98
C LEU A 105 -21.27 -16.35 -4.49
N VAL A 106 -22.10 -15.32 -4.38
CA VAL A 106 -23.50 -15.41 -4.04
C VAL A 106 -24.30 -15.12 -5.30
N VAL A 107 -25.18 -16.05 -5.66
CA VAL A 107 -26.09 -15.90 -6.82
C VAL A 107 -27.51 -15.72 -6.29
N TYR A 108 -28.20 -14.72 -6.81
CA TYR A 108 -29.55 -14.34 -6.41
C TYR A 108 -30.56 -14.69 -7.50
N GLU A 109 -31.74 -15.10 -7.09
CA GLU A 109 -32.95 -15.14 -7.90
C GLU A 109 -33.75 -13.86 -7.59
N ILE A 110 -34.07 -13.11 -8.64
CA ILE A 110 -34.81 -11.86 -8.53
C ILE A 110 -36.26 -12.17 -8.93
N ASP A 111 -37.17 -12.09 -7.99
CA ASP A 111 -38.60 -12.10 -8.27
C ASP A 111 -39.04 -10.69 -8.69
N GLN A 112 -39.38 -10.53 -9.95
CA GLN A 112 -39.80 -9.26 -10.54
C GLN A 112 -41.14 -8.75 -10.03
N GLU A 113 -42.02 -9.63 -9.48
CA GLU A 113 -43.34 -9.25 -8.99
C GLU A 113 -43.25 -8.63 -7.57
N ASN A 114 -42.37 -9.18 -6.73
CA ASN A 114 -42.24 -8.77 -5.30
C ASN A 114 -41.00 -7.94 -4.98
N ASN A 115 -40.14 -7.73 -5.95
CA ASN A 115 -38.84 -7.02 -5.74
C ASN A 115 -37.99 -7.63 -4.63
N THR A 116 -38.10 -8.95 -4.41
CA THR A 116 -37.29 -9.68 -3.43
C THR A 116 -36.10 -10.36 -4.09
N LYS A 117 -34.96 -10.35 -3.38
CA LYS A 117 -33.75 -11.04 -3.78
C LYS A 117 -33.58 -12.26 -2.85
N ASP A 118 -33.73 -13.44 -3.38
CA ASP A 118 -33.50 -14.69 -2.66
C ASP A 118 -32.15 -15.30 -3.07
N ILE A 119 -31.44 -15.87 -2.11
CA ILE A 119 -30.15 -16.51 -2.37
C ILE A 119 -30.41 -17.88 -3.03
N LEU A 120 -30.10 -17.99 -4.31
CA LEU A 120 -30.17 -19.24 -5.05
C LEU A 120 -29.04 -20.19 -4.68
N SER A 121 -27.80 -19.69 -4.64
CA SER A 121 -26.62 -20.46 -4.24
C SER A 121 -25.52 -19.58 -3.71
N ALA A 122 -24.73 -20.11 -2.77
CA ALA A 122 -23.51 -19.50 -2.29
C ALA A 122 -22.36 -20.51 -2.38
N LYS A 123 -21.27 -20.14 -3.06
CA LYS A 123 -20.10 -21.00 -3.24
C LYS A 123 -18.84 -20.26 -2.79
N GLU A 124 -18.09 -20.88 -1.88
CA GLU A 124 -16.78 -20.38 -1.45
C GLU A 124 -15.66 -21.16 -2.15
N GLN A 125 -14.64 -20.43 -2.55
CA GLN A 125 -13.46 -21.02 -3.14
C GLN A 125 -12.21 -20.21 -2.79
N GLU A 126 -11.12 -20.91 -2.53
CA GLU A 126 -9.80 -20.31 -2.36
C GLU A 126 -9.17 -20.08 -3.74
N VAL A 127 -8.78 -18.84 -4.00
CA VAL A 127 -8.20 -18.39 -5.26
C VAL A 127 -6.77 -17.90 -5.03
N TYR A 128 -5.85 -18.37 -5.86
CA TYR A 128 -4.49 -17.87 -5.90
C TYR A 128 -4.45 -16.49 -6.57
N MET A 129 -3.96 -15.48 -5.84
CA MET A 129 -3.90 -14.09 -6.31
C MET A 129 -2.53 -13.71 -6.88
N GLY A 130 -1.47 -14.36 -6.40
CA GLY A 130 -0.11 -14.05 -6.80
C GLY A 130 0.92 -14.34 -5.72
N GLU A 131 2.15 -13.91 -5.94
CA GLU A 131 3.23 -14.02 -4.96
C GLU A 131 3.56 -12.68 -4.35
N VAL A 132 3.75 -12.67 -3.04
CA VAL A 132 4.15 -11.49 -2.26
C VAL A 132 5.59 -11.70 -1.79
N PRO A 133 6.52 -10.80 -2.11
CA PRO A 133 7.88 -10.85 -1.58
C PRO A 133 7.87 -10.80 -0.06
N MET A 134 8.63 -11.68 0.57
CA MET A 134 8.73 -11.77 2.02
C MET A 134 9.96 -11.02 2.53
N MET A 135 9.76 -10.28 3.63
CA MET A 135 10.84 -9.60 4.32
C MET A 135 11.63 -10.57 5.19
N THR A 136 12.95 -10.49 5.12
CA THR A 136 13.85 -11.25 6.00
C THR A 136 13.92 -10.64 7.40
N ASN A 137 14.49 -11.38 8.35
CA ASN A 137 14.69 -10.88 9.72
C ASN A 137 15.56 -9.61 9.78
N SER A 138 16.42 -9.39 8.78
CA SER A 138 17.27 -8.20 8.65
C SER A 138 16.58 -7.01 7.99
N GLY A 139 15.29 -7.13 7.61
CA GLY A 139 14.53 -6.07 6.95
C GLY A 139 14.84 -5.94 5.45
N THR A 140 15.42 -6.96 4.83
CA THR A 140 15.74 -7.00 3.40
C THR A 140 14.75 -7.87 2.64
N PHE A 141 14.67 -7.66 1.32
CA PHE A 141 13.97 -8.53 0.38
C PHE A 141 14.99 -9.21 -0.53
N ILE A 142 14.69 -10.45 -0.92
CA ILE A 142 15.53 -11.18 -1.88
C ILE A 142 14.76 -11.28 -3.18
N THR A 143 15.30 -10.65 -4.22
CA THR A 143 14.72 -10.65 -5.56
C THR A 143 15.76 -11.16 -6.54
N ASN A 144 15.48 -12.28 -7.21
CA ASN A 144 16.40 -12.94 -8.13
C ASN A 144 17.78 -13.21 -7.49
N GLY A 145 17.80 -13.62 -6.22
CA GLY A 145 19.01 -13.92 -5.47
C GLY A 145 19.77 -12.70 -4.92
N VAL A 146 19.31 -11.49 -5.22
CA VAL A 146 19.94 -10.25 -4.75
C VAL A 146 19.18 -9.68 -3.57
N GLN A 147 19.88 -9.34 -2.50
CA GLN A 147 19.30 -8.65 -1.36
C GLN A 147 19.03 -7.20 -1.70
N ARG A 148 17.81 -6.75 -1.44
CA ARG A 148 17.35 -5.38 -1.69
C ARG A 148 16.68 -4.80 -0.45
N VAL A 149 16.75 -3.51 -0.30
CA VAL A 149 16.09 -2.76 0.78
C VAL A 149 15.17 -1.72 0.16
N VAL A 150 13.98 -1.60 0.71
CA VAL A 150 13.06 -0.52 0.34
C VAL A 150 13.49 0.74 1.07
N VAL A 151 13.79 1.79 0.32
CA VAL A 151 14.17 3.10 0.86
C VAL A 151 12.97 4.02 0.82
N ASN A 152 12.63 4.60 1.95
CA ASN A 152 11.55 5.58 2.04
C ASN A 152 11.90 6.83 1.23
N GLN A 153 10.96 7.27 0.38
CA GLN A 153 11.10 8.49 -0.40
C GLN A 153 10.15 9.56 0.13
N MET A 154 10.67 10.78 0.24
CA MET A 154 9.85 11.93 0.57
C MET A 154 9.13 12.40 -0.69
N HIS A 155 7.82 12.54 -0.64
CA HIS A 155 7.01 13.09 -1.72
C HIS A 155 6.03 14.13 -1.18
N ARG A 156 5.46 14.94 -2.08
CA ARG A 156 4.42 15.89 -1.71
C ARG A 156 3.19 15.12 -1.20
N SER A 157 2.65 15.53 -0.06
CA SER A 157 1.45 14.89 0.50
C SER A 157 0.25 15.04 -0.45
N PRO A 158 -0.68 14.07 -0.47
CA PRO A 158 -1.97 14.26 -1.13
C PRO A 158 -2.70 15.46 -0.56
N GLY A 159 -3.39 16.19 -1.42
CA GLY A 159 -4.14 17.39 -1.02
C GLY A 159 -4.31 18.38 -2.15
N VAL A 160 -4.83 19.56 -1.81
CA VAL A 160 -5.06 20.66 -2.74
C VAL A 160 -4.05 21.77 -2.43
N PHE A 161 -3.32 22.19 -3.44
CA PHE A 161 -2.28 23.22 -3.33
C PHE A 161 -2.62 24.40 -4.23
N PHE A 162 -2.68 25.58 -3.62
CA PHE A 162 -2.88 26.83 -4.34
C PHE A 162 -1.55 27.56 -4.47
N ASP A 163 -1.26 28.05 -5.66
CA ASP A 163 -0.02 28.80 -5.93
C ASP A 163 -0.28 29.87 -7.00
N HIS A 164 0.70 30.69 -7.26
CA HIS A 164 0.68 31.70 -8.33
C HIS A 164 2.09 31.89 -8.92
N ASP A 165 2.15 32.40 -10.15
CA ASP A 165 3.37 32.58 -10.93
C ASP A 165 4.24 33.78 -10.49
N LYS A 166 3.81 34.54 -9.50
CA LYS A 166 4.44 35.79 -9.03
C LYS A 166 4.56 36.87 -10.14
N GLY A 167 3.67 36.82 -11.14
CA GLY A 167 3.67 37.78 -12.24
C GLY A 167 4.81 37.61 -13.23
N LYS A 168 5.51 36.48 -13.25
CA LYS A 168 6.69 36.25 -14.11
C LYS A 168 6.33 35.78 -15.52
N THR A 169 5.18 35.17 -15.68
CA THR A 169 4.79 34.51 -16.95
C THR A 169 4.34 35.52 -18.02
N HIS A 170 3.79 36.66 -17.63
CA HIS A 170 3.28 37.66 -18.55
C HIS A 170 3.84 39.04 -18.28
N ALA A 171 4.13 39.80 -19.37
CA ALA A 171 4.73 41.14 -19.29
C ALA A 171 3.89 42.17 -18.51
N SER A 172 2.57 41.97 -18.37
CA SER A 172 1.69 42.85 -17.60
C SER A 172 1.87 42.73 -16.08
N GLY A 173 2.64 41.75 -15.57
CA GLY A 173 2.80 41.51 -14.16
C GLY A 173 1.55 40.93 -13.46
N LYS A 174 0.51 40.53 -14.23
CA LYS A 174 -0.72 39.92 -13.69
C LYS A 174 -0.39 38.61 -13.01
N LEU A 175 -0.89 38.41 -11.79
CA LEU A 175 -0.77 37.14 -11.07
C LEU A 175 -1.68 36.10 -11.71
N LEU A 176 -1.09 35.02 -12.15
CA LEU A 176 -1.82 33.87 -12.65
C LEU A 176 -1.90 32.81 -11.55
N PHE A 177 -3.10 32.57 -11.08
CA PHE A 177 -3.35 31.60 -10.02
C PHE A 177 -3.48 30.20 -10.60
N ASN A 178 -2.96 29.23 -9.86
CA ASN A 178 -3.10 27.83 -10.19
C ASN A 178 -3.49 27.03 -8.94
N CYS A 179 -4.16 25.93 -9.18
CA CYS A 179 -4.53 24.98 -8.14
C CYS A 179 -4.13 23.58 -8.60
N ARG A 180 -3.43 22.85 -7.76
CA ARG A 180 -3.02 21.47 -8.01
C ARG A 180 -3.69 20.54 -7.03
N VAL A 181 -4.46 19.58 -7.54
CA VAL A 181 -5.07 18.53 -6.76
C VAL A 181 -4.21 17.27 -6.92
N ILE A 182 -3.63 16.83 -5.82
CA ILE A 182 -2.82 15.61 -5.75
C ILE A 182 -3.63 14.55 -5.02
N PRO A 183 -4.12 13.49 -5.69
CA PRO A 183 -4.82 12.40 -5.04
C PRO A 183 -3.86 11.49 -4.30
N ASN A 184 -4.38 10.69 -3.39
CA ASN A 184 -3.60 9.65 -2.72
C ASN A 184 -3.10 8.58 -3.72
N ARG A 185 -3.95 8.28 -4.72
CA ARG A 185 -3.64 7.37 -5.83
C ARG A 185 -4.39 7.85 -7.08
N GLY A 186 -3.67 8.02 -8.18
CA GLY A 186 -4.24 8.42 -9.46
C GLY A 186 -3.55 9.62 -10.09
N SER A 187 -4.16 10.15 -11.14
CA SER A 187 -3.64 11.26 -11.94
C SER A 187 -3.77 12.59 -11.22
N TRP A 188 -2.79 13.46 -11.40
CA TRP A 188 -2.83 14.83 -10.87
C TRP A 188 -3.73 15.70 -11.74
N LEU A 189 -4.51 16.58 -11.09
CA LEU A 189 -5.33 17.58 -11.75
C LEU A 189 -4.75 18.96 -11.44
N ASP A 190 -4.35 19.67 -12.49
CA ASP A 190 -3.91 21.07 -12.41
C ASP A 190 -4.98 21.97 -13.02
N LEU A 191 -5.41 22.96 -12.25
CA LEU A 191 -6.31 24.04 -12.68
C LEU A 191 -5.49 25.31 -12.80
N GLU A 192 -5.55 26.01 -13.93
CA GLU A 192 -4.76 27.21 -14.19
C GLU A 192 -5.64 28.31 -14.80
N TYR A 193 -5.48 29.53 -14.30
CA TYR A 193 -6.05 30.71 -14.96
C TYR A 193 -5.12 31.24 -16.05
N ASP A 194 -5.68 31.66 -17.15
CA ASP A 194 -4.98 32.37 -18.20
C ASP A 194 -5.01 33.91 -17.97
N VAL A 195 -4.25 34.66 -18.73
CA VAL A 195 -4.22 36.13 -18.69
C VAL A 195 -5.59 36.77 -18.93
N LYS A 196 -6.44 36.10 -19.72
CA LYS A 196 -7.81 36.48 -20.03
C LYS A 196 -8.85 36.04 -18.99
N ASP A 197 -8.42 35.52 -17.83
CA ASP A 197 -9.25 34.96 -16.76
C ASP A 197 -10.06 33.72 -17.16
N PHE A 198 -9.64 33.02 -18.20
CA PHE A 198 -10.20 31.72 -18.52
C PHE A 198 -9.56 30.62 -17.69
N LEU A 199 -10.38 29.70 -17.21
CA LEU A 199 -9.95 28.54 -16.46
C LEU A 199 -9.62 27.38 -17.41
N TYR A 200 -8.48 26.77 -17.20
CA TYR A 200 -8.04 25.57 -17.91
C TYR A 200 -7.68 24.48 -16.92
N PHE A 201 -7.89 23.25 -17.33
CA PHE A 201 -7.42 22.10 -16.57
C PHE A 201 -6.46 21.22 -17.37
N LYS A 202 -5.56 20.55 -16.67
CA LYS A 202 -4.62 19.57 -17.19
C LYS A 202 -4.67 18.32 -16.32
N ILE A 203 -4.68 17.17 -16.96
CA ILE A 203 -4.54 15.88 -16.28
C ILE A 203 -3.13 15.37 -16.58
N ASP A 204 -2.37 15.01 -15.53
CA ASP A 204 -0.98 14.53 -15.64
C ASP A 204 -0.08 15.41 -16.51
N ARG A 205 -0.23 16.74 -16.43
CA ARG A 205 0.52 17.71 -17.20
C ARG A 205 0.38 17.57 -18.73
N LYS A 206 -0.64 16.84 -19.18
CA LYS A 206 -0.97 16.71 -20.60
C LYS A 206 -1.63 17.98 -21.15
N LYS A 207 -2.21 17.88 -22.33
CA LYS A 207 -2.83 19.00 -23.05
C LYS A 207 -3.80 19.78 -22.15
N LYS A 208 -3.73 21.12 -22.23
CA LYS A 208 -4.72 22.01 -21.61
C LYS A 208 -6.08 21.81 -22.25
N ILE A 209 -7.11 21.70 -21.44
CA ILE A 209 -8.50 21.61 -21.86
C ILE A 209 -9.23 22.80 -21.23
N PHE A 210 -10.11 23.42 -21.98
CA PHE A 210 -10.96 24.51 -21.49
C PHE A 210 -11.98 23.96 -20.50
N ALA A 211 -12.17 24.64 -19.35
CA ALA A 211 -13.09 24.22 -18.32
C ALA A 211 -14.51 24.75 -18.58
#